data_0528742e74f28a07d3d5027e2d9c9478
#
_entry.id   0528742e74f28a07d3d5027e2d9c9478
#
_cell.length_a   1.000
_cell.length_b   1.000
_cell.length_c   1.000
_cell.angle_alpha   90.00
_cell.angle_beta   90.00
_cell.angle_gamma   90.00
#
_symmetry.space_group_name_H-M   'P 1'
#
loop_
_entity.id
_entity.type
_entity.pdbx_description
1 polymer ?
#
loop_
_entity_poly.entity_id
_entity_poly.type
_entity_poly.pdbx_seq_one_letter_code
_entity_poly.pdbx_strand_id
1 'polypeptide(L)'
;MSDIRDNRPELLAPAGDMECLCAALDFGADAVYLAGQMFGMRTAPSNFTREELQTAVALAHARGVRVYVTCNTVPRNKEIDLLPDYLAFLQEAGVDALIVTDLGVIDLAKRYAPKVELHVSTQAGITNYAAANAFYQLGAKRVVLARETTMEEIAEIRAKTPKDLEIEAFVHGAMCMSFSGRCLLSNYMAGRDANRGACAQPCRWKYALVEEKRPGQYMPIYQEGEGSYILNSKDMCMVRHLPELLRAGVTSLKIEGRAKSSYYVAVTTNAYRWALDELEQHPDIPVSPWIVEELDKISHRPYSTGFYLGGEPGQETVQGGYVRNYEVIAVCEDYHDGIAILSQRNRFFRGETADVLEVGEKPFDLPLDELFDQDGQPIESAPHATMTVLLKTERPLKRGAILRHRRTEDS
;
A
#
# COMPACT_ATOMS: atom_id res chain seq x y z
N MET A 1 -4.77 30.00 -9.01
CA MET A 1 -4.01 28.76 -8.84
C MET A 1 -3.36 28.87 -7.47
N SER A 2 -3.78 28.10 -6.47
CA SER A 2 -3.06 28.00 -5.19
C SER A 2 -1.70 27.36 -5.49
N ASP A 3 -0.64 27.99 -5.01
CA ASP A 3 0.72 27.47 -5.15
C ASP A 3 0.75 26.08 -4.48
N ILE A 4 1.31 25.08 -5.16
CA ILE A 4 1.47 23.71 -4.63
C ILE A 4 2.22 23.73 -3.29
N ARG A 5 3.01 24.79 -3.05
CA ARG A 5 3.78 25.01 -1.81
C ARG A 5 2.93 25.32 -0.57
N ASP A 6 1.70 25.84 -0.75
CA ASP A 6 0.85 26.21 0.39
C ASP A 6 0.04 25.03 0.97
N ASN A 7 0.05 23.86 0.30
CA ASN A 7 -0.77 22.70 0.68
C ASN A 7 -0.05 21.39 0.37
N ARG A 8 0.99 21.07 1.15
CA ARG A 8 1.68 19.77 1.04
C ARG A 8 0.66 18.65 1.19
N PRO A 9 0.53 17.75 0.19
CA PRO A 9 -0.38 16.62 0.29
C PRO A 9 0.11 15.60 1.32
N GLU A 10 -0.82 14.97 2.00
CA GLU A 10 -0.52 13.88 2.90
C GLU A 10 -0.15 12.61 2.13
N LEU A 11 0.95 11.96 2.48
CA LEU A 11 1.30 10.62 2.01
C LEU A 11 0.79 9.57 3.01
N LEU A 12 -0.24 8.83 2.62
CA LEU A 12 -0.90 7.82 3.44
C LEU A 12 -0.43 6.41 3.06
N ALA A 13 0.35 5.79 3.94
CA ALA A 13 0.93 4.47 3.74
C ALA A 13 0.14 3.35 4.44
N PRO A 14 0.14 2.12 3.90
CA PRO A 14 -0.50 0.97 4.53
C PRO A 14 0.37 0.39 5.65
N ALA A 15 -0.26 -0.06 6.75
CA ALA A 15 0.39 -0.86 7.78
C ALA A 15 -0.44 -2.13 8.03
N GLY A 16 0.06 -3.29 7.57
CA GLY A 16 -0.58 -4.58 7.76
C GLY A 16 -0.28 -5.20 9.12
N ASP A 17 0.90 -4.91 9.66
CA ASP A 17 1.46 -5.35 10.92
C ASP A 17 2.47 -4.32 11.45
N MET A 18 3.13 -4.62 12.57
CA MET A 18 4.10 -3.72 13.21
C MET A 18 5.36 -3.49 12.36
N GLU A 19 5.81 -4.48 11.59
CA GLU A 19 6.96 -4.35 10.69
C GLU A 19 6.65 -3.40 9.53
N CYS A 20 5.47 -3.55 8.93
CA CYS A 20 4.97 -2.63 7.91
C CYS A 20 4.77 -1.20 8.45
N LEU A 21 4.30 -1.07 9.70
CA LEU A 21 4.18 0.22 10.37
C LEU A 21 5.55 0.90 10.50
N CYS A 22 6.54 0.20 11.04
CA CYS A 22 7.90 0.73 11.17
C CYS A 22 8.46 1.18 9.81
N ALA A 23 8.31 0.35 8.78
CA ALA A 23 8.72 0.68 7.41
C ALA A 23 8.04 1.97 6.89
N ALA A 24 6.72 2.11 7.07
CA ALA A 24 6.01 3.32 6.66
C ALA A 24 6.51 4.57 7.39
N LEU A 25 6.73 4.47 8.71
CA LEU A 25 7.22 5.56 9.54
C LEU A 25 8.65 5.96 9.18
N ASP A 26 9.54 4.99 8.98
CA ASP A 26 10.95 5.24 8.67
C ASP A 26 11.12 5.87 7.28
N PHE A 27 10.33 5.44 6.30
CA PHE A 27 10.41 5.91 4.92
C PHE A 27 9.51 7.11 4.57
N GLY A 28 8.97 7.80 5.57
CA GLY A 28 8.44 9.16 5.43
C GLY A 28 6.94 9.26 5.11
N ALA A 29 6.12 8.35 5.61
CA ALA A 29 4.68 8.53 5.61
C ALA A 29 4.27 9.69 6.52
N ASP A 30 3.28 10.51 6.09
CA ASP A 30 2.65 11.54 6.91
C ASP A 30 1.50 10.97 7.74
N ALA A 31 0.90 9.88 7.25
CA ALA A 31 -0.12 9.12 7.96
C ALA A 31 -0.04 7.62 7.58
N VAL A 32 -0.54 6.77 8.47
CA VAL A 32 -0.65 5.33 8.23
C VAL A 32 -2.09 4.86 8.42
N TYR A 33 -2.52 3.89 7.62
CA TYR A 33 -3.80 3.23 7.84
C TYR A 33 -3.63 1.75 8.13
N LEU A 34 -4.32 1.29 9.15
CA LEU A 34 -4.21 -0.07 9.67
C LEU A 34 -5.60 -0.60 10.08
N ALA A 35 -5.66 -1.83 10.55
CA ALA A 35 -6.91 -2.43 11.04
C ALA A 35 -6.69 -3.17 12.35
N GLY A 36 -7.65 -3.05 13.23
CA GLY A 36 -7.80 -4.00 14.32
C GLY A 36 -8.35 -5.35 13.84
N GLN A 37 -8.46 -6.28 14.75
CA GLN A 37 -8.98 -7.64 14.48
C GLN A 37 -10.44 -7.66 14.07
N MET A 38 -11.19 -6.55 14.31
CA MET A 38 -12.61 -6.43 13.99
C MET A 38 -12.85 -5.29 12.99
N PHE A 39 -13.93 -5.40 12.20
CA PHE A 39 -14.49 -4.38 11.31
C PHE A 39 -13.59 -3.87 10.18
N GLY A 40 -12.37 -4.39 10.01
CA GLY A 40 -11.47 -4.03 8.92
C GLY A 40 -11.64 -4.90 7.69
N MET A 41 -11.61 -4.28 6.49
CA MET A 41 -11.51 -5.00 5.21
C MET A 41 -10.10 -5.59 5.07
N ARG A 42 -9.93 -6.85 4.94
CA ARG A 42 -8.73 -7.70 4.88
C ARG A 42 -8.55 -8.51 6.16
N THR A 43 -9.04 -9.74 6.13
CA THR A 43 -8.87 -10.72 7.21
C THR A 43 -7.60 -11.56 7.07
N ALA A 44 -6.90 -11.46 5.94
CA ALA A 44 -5.68 -12.23 5.66
C ALA A 44 -4.43 -11.71 6.39
N PRO A 45 -4.20 -10.39 6.58
CA PRO A 45 -3.14 -9.90 7.46
C PRO A 45 -3.45 -10.21 8.92
N SER A 46 -2.41 -10.27 9.74
CA SER A 46 -2.52 -10.52 11.18
C SER A 46 -3.29 -9.45 11.94
N ASN A 47 -3.66 -8.35 11.37
CA ASN A 47 -4.37 -7.21 11.99
C ASN A 47 -3.96 -6.97 13.46
N PHE A 48 -4.01 -5.74 13.91
CA PHE A 48 -3.50 -5.34 15.24
C PHE A 48 -4.44 -5.77 16.37
N THR A 49 -3.90 -6.35 17.43
CA THR A 49 -4.59 -6.49 18.72
C THR A 49 -4.83 -5.12 19.35
N ARG A 50 -5.59 -5.05 20.44
CA ARG A 50 -5.81 -3.77 21.15
C ARG A 50 -4.51 -3.19 21.71
N GLU A 51 -3.64 -4.02 22.24
CA GLU A 51 -2.34 -3.66 22.79
C GLU A 51 -1.38 -3.17 21.67
N GLU A 52 -1.36 -3.88 20.55
CA GLU A 52 -0.59 -3.46 19.38
C GLU A 52 -1.10 -2.15 18.78
N LEU A 53 -2.44 -1.92 18.77
CA LEU A 53 -3.02 -0.65 18.33
C LEU A 53 -2.55 0.53 19.18
N GLN A 54 -2.56 0.38 20.51
CA GLN A 54 -2.07 1.42 21.42
C GLN A 54 -0.58 1.68 21.21
N THR A 55 0.20 0.63 21.04
CA THR A 55 1.64 0.73 20.74
C THR A 55 1.89 1.40 19.39
N ALA A 56 1.12 1.03 18.37
CA ALA A 56 1.21 1.60 17.02
C ALA A 56 0.90 3.11 17.02
N VAL A 57 -0.17 3.51 17.71
CA VAL A 57 -0.54 4.93 17.85
C VAL A 57 0.56 5.71 18.56
N ALA A 58 1.04 5.21 19.69
CA ALA A 58 2.11 5.88 20.45
C ALA A 58 3.40 6.03 19.62
N LEU A 59 3.80 4.97 18.88
CA LEU A 59 4.99 4.97 18.04
C LEU A 59 4.87 5.94 16.86
N ALA A 60 3.72 5.99 16.21
CA ALA A 60 3.44 6.89 15.10
C ALA A 60 3.40 8.36 15.57
N HIS A 61 2.67 8.65 16.65
CA HIS A 61 2.57 9.99 17.21
C HIS A 61 3.91 10.53 17.72
N ALA A 62 4.79 9.68 18.28
CA ALA A 62 6.13 10.08 18.66
C ALA A 62 6.97 10.59 17.47
N ARG A 63 6.58 10.25 16.23
CA ARG A 63 7.21 10.70 14.98
C ARG A 63 6.36 11.72 14.21
N GLY A 64 5.27 12.21 14.81
CA GLY A 64 4.35 13.18 14.19
C GLY A 64 3.48 12.61 13.08
N VAL A 65 3.34 11.28 12.99
CA VAL A 65 2.57 10.58 11.96
C VAL A 65 1.18 10.23 12.48
N ARG A 66 0.13 10.50 11.70
CA ARG A 66 -1.27 10.23 12.04
C ARG A 66 -1.64 8.75 11.81
N VAL A 67 -2.56 8.25 12.60
CA VAL A 67 -3.01 6.83 12.53
C VAL A 67 -4.50 6.76 12.23
N TYR A 68 -4.86 6.08 11.13
CA TYR A 68 -6.24 5.86 10.69
C TYR A 68 -6.61 4.39 10.80
N VAL A 69 -7.71 4.10 11.48
CA VAL A 69 -8.17 2.71 11.67
C VAL A 69 -9.35 2.42 10.76
N THR A 70 -9.26 1.31 10.02
CA THR A 70 -10.34 0.88 9.13
C THR A 70 -11.47 0.22 9.94
N CYS A 71 -12.67 0.82 9.82
CA CYS A 71 -13.96 0.25 10.25
C CYS A 71 -14.89 0.20 9.03
N ASN A 72 -14.39 -0.35 7.93
CA ASN A 72 -14.98 -0.20 6.60
C ASN A 72 -15.60 -1.50 6.03
N THR A 73 -15.85 -2.48 6.87
CA THR A 73 -16.75 -3.59 6.54
C THR A 73 -18.20 -3.13 6.55
N VAL A 74 -19.09 -3.90 5.92
CA VAL A 74 -20.55 -3.74 6.07
C VAL A 74 -21.00 -4.70 7.18
N PRO A 75 -21.20 -4.23 8.44
CA PRO A 75 -21.51 -5.09 9.57
C PRO A 75 -22.93 -5.63 9.47
N ARG A 76 -23.15 -6.83 10.01
CA ARG A 76 -24.49 -7.40 10.19
C ARG A 76 -25.01 -7.11 11.58
N ASN A 77 -26.33 -7.24 11.79
CA ASN A 77 -26.97 -6.93 13.07
C ASN A 77 -26.25 -7.53 14.31
N LYS A 78 -25.76 -8.77 14.20
CA LYS A 78 -25.01 -9.43 15.28
C LYS A 78 -23.67 -8.77 15.64
N GLU A 79 -23.14 -7.95 14.76
CA GLU A 79 -21.84 -7.28 14.92
C GLU A 79 -22.02 -5.84 15.41
N ILE A 80 -23.20 -5.25 15.17
CA ILE A 80 -23.52 -3.87 15.56
C ILE A 80 -23.37 -3.66 17.09
N ASP A 81 -23.78 -4.64 17.89
CA ASP A 81 -23.72 -4.55 19.36
C ASP A 81 -22.27 -4.51 19.90
N LEU A 82 -21.29 -4.90 19.10
CA LEU A 82 -19.86 -4.87 19.45
C LEU A 82 -19.18 -3.53 19.11
N LEU A 83 -19.79 -2.72 18.25
CA LEU A 83 -19.21 -1.46 17.77
C LEU A 83 -19.04 -0.39 18.86
N PRO A 84 -19.99 -0.15 19.77
CA PRO A 84 -19.86 0.89 20.78
C PRO A 84 -18.57 0.78 21.59
N ASP A 85 -18.29 -0.38 22.14
CA ASP A 85 -17.10 -0.63 22.96
C ASP A 85 -15.80 -0.52 22.12
N TYR A 86 -15.84 -0.99 20.87
CA TYR A 86 -14.69 -0.90 19.98
C TYR A 86 -14.39 0.55 19.58
N LEU A 87 -15.41 1.34 19.25
CA LEU A 87 -15.26 2.75 18.89
C LEU A 87 -14.76 3.59 20.06
N ALA A 88 -15.30 3.36 21.26
CA ALA A 88 -14.82 4.01 22.49
C ALA A 88 -13.34 3.69 22.74
N PHE A 89 -12.96 2.41 22.61
CA PHE A 89 -11.56 1.98 22.72
C PHE A 89 -10.64 2.69 21.70
N LEU A 90 -11.04 2.82 20.43
CA LEU A 90 -10.23 3.48 19.41
C LEU A 90 -10.02 4.97 19.74
N GLN A 91 -11.02 5.64 20.29
CA GLN A 91 -10.88 7.02 20.76
C GLN A 91 -9.92 7.10 21.97
N GLU A 92 -10.03 6.18 22.93
CA GLU A 92 -9.14 6.13 24.10
C GLU A 92 -7.70 5.82 23.71
N ALA A 93 -7.50 4.98 22.70
CA ALA A 93 -6.18 4.68 22.12
C ALA A 93 -5.56 5.87 21.38
N GLY A 94 -6.32 6.95 21.12
CA GLY A 94 -5.83 8.16 20.47
C GLY A 94 -5.77 8.06 18.94
N VAL A 95 -6.59 7.21 18.32
CA VAL A 95 -6.69 7.11 16.87
C VAL A 95 -7.19 8.43 16.28
N ASP A 96 -6.53 8.92 15.20
CA ASP A 96 -6.85 10.22 14.60
C ASP A 96 -8.11 10.17 13.74
N ALA A 97 -8.32 9.09 12.98
CA ALA A 97 -9.50 8.93 12.14
C ALA A 97 -9.98 7.49 12.01
N LEU A 98 -11.27 7.33 11.73
CA LEU A 98 -11.92 6.08 11.36
C LEU A 98 -12.22 6.09 9.86
N ILE A 99 -11.77 5.06 9.14
CA ILE A 99 -12.12 4.86 7.74
C ILE A 99 -13.39 4.01 7.70
N VAL A 100 -14.52 4.59 7.33
CA VAL A 100 -15.86 4.02 7.48
C VAL A 100 -16.60 3.92 6.14
N THR A 101 -17.56 3.02 6.03
CA THR A 101 -18.39 2.85 4.83
C THR A 101 -19.88 2.88 5.15
N ASP A 102 -20.28 2.21 6.20
CA ASP A 102 -21.66 1.98 6.58
C ASP A 102 -22.24 3.17 7.32
N LEU A 103 -23.47 3.58 6.99
CA LEU A 103 -24.15 4.72 7.62
C LEU A 103 -24.42 4.49 9.11
N GLY A 104 -24.70 3.24 9.51
CA GLY A 104 -24.90 2.89 10.93
C GLY A 104 -23.60 3.01 11.70
N VAL A 105 -22.46 2.64 11.09
CA VAL A 105 -21.12 2.83 11.70
C VAL A 105 -20.80 4.33 11.85
N ILE A 106 -21.14 5.17 10.86
CA ILE A 106 -20.99 6.62 10.95
C ILE A 106 -21.78 7.20 12.12
N ASP A 107 -23.06 6.81 12.27
CA ASP A 107 -23.90 7.26 13.35
C ASP A 107 -23.40 6.82 14.73
N LEU A 108 -22.97 5.56 14.85
CA LEU A 108 -22.39 5.03 16.09
C LEU A 108 -21.05 5.71 16.42
N ALA A 109 -20.20 5.95 15.43
CA ALA A 109 -18.92 6.63 15.64
C ALA A 109 -19.12 8.06 16.18
N LYS A 110 -20.09 8.80 15.68
CA LYS A 110 -20.44 10.13 16.22
C LYS A 110 -20.89 10.11 17.69
N ARG A 111 -21.46 8.99 18.14
CA ARG A 111 -21.92 8.83 19.53
C ARG A 111 -20.82 8.33 20.47
N TYR A 112 -20.03 7.36 20.02
CA TYR A 112 -19.10 6.63 20.89
C TYR A 112 -17.62 7.01 20.69
N ALA A 113 -17.29 7.69 19.56
CA ALA A 113 -15.96 8.21 19.28
C ALA A 113 -16.03 9.65 18.69
N PRO A 114 -16.72 10.61 19.36
CA PRO A 114 -17.01 11.94 18.80
C PRO A 114 -15.77 12.81 18.55
N LYS A 115 -14.60 12.44 19.09
CA LYS A 115 -13.34 13.18 18.91
C LYS A 115 -12.49 12.64 17.75
N VAL A 116 -12.88 11.49 17.19
CA VAL A 116 -12.14 10.85 16.09
C VAL A 116 -12.73 11.31 14.77
N GLU A 117 -11.89 11.70 13.82
CA GLU A 117 -12.33 12.13 12.49
C GLU A 117 -12.97 10.98 11.70
N LEU A 118 -13.90 11.31 10.81
CA LEU A 118 -14.56 10.34 9.93
C LEU A 118 -14.03 10.50 8.50
N HIS A 119 -13.39 9.47 7.98
CA HIS A 119 -12.95 9.34 6.60
C HIS A 119 -13.82 8.32 5.89
N VAL A 120 -14.54 8.73 4.86
CA VAL A 120 -15.42 7.81 4.12
C VAL A 120 -14.60 6.98 3.15
N SER A 121 -14.67 5.66 3.32
CA SER A 121 -13.92 4.69 2.52
C SER A 121 -14.32 4.69 1.04
N THR A 122 -13.39 4.34 0.16
CA THR A 122 -13.66 4.04 -1.25
C THR A 122 -14.75 2.98 -1.46
N GLN A 123 -15.00 2.15 -0.46
CA GLN A 123 -16.08 1.15 -0.45
C GLN A 123 -17.48 1.78 -0.54
N ALA A 124 -17.62 3.06 -0.19
CA ALA A 124 -18.88 3.81 -0.37
C ALA A 124 -19.14 4.16 -1.85
N GLY A 125 -18.13 4.05 -2.73
CA GLY A 125 -18.26 4.25 -4.17
C GLY A 125 -18.51 5.71 -4.56
N ILE A 126 -17.79 6.65 -3.95
CA ILE A 126 -17.95 8.09 -4.21
C ILE A 126 -17.28 8.44 -5.54
N THR A 127 -18.11 8.85 -6.52
CA THR A 127 -17.69 9.26 -7.88
C THR A 127 -18.19 10.64 -8.27
N ASN A 128 -18.90 11.35 -7.40
CA ASN A 128 -19.50 12.65 -7.72
C ASN A 128 -19.57 13.57 -6.50
N TYR A 129 -19.68 14.87 -6.76
CA TYR A 129 -19.72 15.89 -5.72
C TYR A 129 -20.99 15.84 -4.83
N ALA A 130 -22.11 15.33 -5.35
CA ALA A 130 -23.35 15.25 -4.57
C ALA A 130 -23.21 14.21 -3.45
N ALA A 131 -22.63 13.04 -3.75
CA ALA A 131 -22.31 12.02 -2.76
C ALA A 131 -21.27 12.54 -1.74
N ALA A 132 -20.20 13.22 -2.21
CA ALA A 132 -19.18 13.80 -1.33
C ALA A 132 -19.80 14.83 -0.37
N ASN A 133 -20.66 15.72 -0.85
CA ASN A 133 -21.39 16.71 -0.03
C ASN A 133 -22.35 16.05 0.99
N ALA A 134 -23.03 14.98 0.59
CA ALA A 134 -23.91 14.26 1.50
C ALA A 134 -23.13 13.66 2.68
N PHE A 135 -21.98 13.05 2.42
CA PHE A 135 -21.11 12.53 3.48
C PHE A 135 -20.49 13.64 4.33
N TYR A 136 -20.14 14.79 3.74
CA TYR A 136 -19.70 15.95 4.51
C TYR A 136 -20.78 16.43 5.49
N GLN A 137 -22.04 16.51 5.06
CA GLN A 137 -23.16 16.85 5.94
C GLN A 137 -23.39 15.82 7.06
N LEU A 138 -23.03 14.55 6.81
CA LEU A 138 -23.01 13.51 7.84
C LEU A 138 -21.82 13.62 8.80
N GLY A 139 -20.92 14.56 8.60
CA GLY A 139 -19.79 14.87 9.48
C GLY A 139 -18.48 14.24 9.02
N ALA A 140 -18.39 13.78 7.77
CA ALA A 140 -17.12 13.32 7.22
C ALA A 140 -16.15 14.49 7.04
N LYS A 141 -14.91 14.29 7.51
CA LYS A 141 -13.79 15.20 7.30
C LYS A 141 -13.11 14.94 5.96
N ARG A 142 -13.10 13.67 5.51
CA ARG A 142 -12.43 13.21 4.29
C ARG A 142 -13.31 12.21 3.53
N VAL A 143 -13.20 12.26 2.20
CA VAL A 143 -13.78 11.25 1.31
C VAL A 143 -12.68 10.59 0.48
N VAL A 144 -12.66 9.25 0.47
CA VAL A 144 -11.80 8.46 -0.41
C VAL A 144 -12.57 8.17 -1.68
N LEU A 145 -12.14 8.72 -2.80
CA LEU A 145 -12.81 8.56 -4.07
C LEU A 145 -12.76 7.10 -4.56
N ALA A 146 -13.74 6.70 -5.33
CA ALA A 146 -13.71 5.46 -6.09
C ALA A 146 -12.53 5.50 -7.08
N ARG A 147 -11.90 4.36 -7.34
CA ARG A 147 -10.75 4.27 -8.26
C ARG A 147 -11.12 4.46 -9.72
N GLU A 148 -12.41 4.42 -10.00
CA GLU A 148 -13.03 4.59 -11.31
C GLU A 148 -13.22 6.06 -11.71
N THR A 149 -12.87 7.02 -10.84
CA THR A 149 -12.94 8.47 -11.11
C THR A 149 -11.81 8.94 -12.02
N THR A 150 -12.12 9.84 -12.95
CA THR A 150 -11.14 10.53 -13.81
C THR A 150 -10.59 11.80 -13.14
N MET A 151 -9.48 12.35 -13.66
CA MET A 151 -8.93 13.63 -13.19
C MET A 151 -9.93 14.78 -13.31
N GLU A 152 -10.71 14.81 -14.39
CA GLU A 152 -11.72 15.83 -14.65
C GLU A 152 -12.86 15.76 -13.61
N GLU A 153 -13.31 14.55 -13.30
CA GLU A 153 -14.32 14.32 -12.26
C GLU A 153 -13.81 14.70 -10.87
N ILE A 154 -12.55 14.41 -10.55
CA ILE A 154 -11.91 14.83 -9.29
C ILE A 154 -11.90 16.35 -9.18
N ALA A 155 -11.48 17.05 -10.25
CA ALA A 155 -11.46 18.51 -10.28
C ALA A 155 -12.88 19.11 -10.13
N GLU A 156 -13.89 18.50 -10.75
CA GLU A 156 -15.29 18.90 -10.58
C GLU A 156 -15.81 18.65 -9.16
N ILE A 157 -15.49 17.52 -8.56
CA ILE A 157 -15.79 17.21 -7.15
C ILE A 157 -15.18 18.28 -6.26
N ARG A 158 -13.88 18.59 -6.43
CA ARG A 158 -13.19 19.62 -5.64
C ARG A 158 -13.84 20.99 -5.79
N ALA A 159 -14.20 21.38 -7.00
CA ALA A 159 -14.80 22.68 -7.29
C ALA A 159 -16.19 22.88 -6.65
N LYS A 160 -16.93 21.78 -6.42
CA LYS A 160 -18.32 21.78 -5.93
C LYS A 160 -18.49 21.27 -4.50
N THR A 161 -17.38 21.06 -3.77
CA THR A 161 -17.38 20.63 -2.37
C THR A 161 -16.78 21.69 -1.46
N PRO A 162 -17.08 21.70 -0.15
CA PRO A 162 -16.47 22.60 0.82
C PRO A 162 -14.94 22.49 0.81
N LYS A 163 -14.25 23.62 1.01
CA LYS A 163 -12.78 23.66 0.95
C LYS A 163 -12.10 22.85 2.05
N ASP A 164 -12.76 22.71 3.19
CA ASP A 164 -12.30 21.95 4.35
C ASP A 164 -12.64 20.45 4.29
N LEU A 165 -13.40 20.01 3.26
CA LEU A 165 -13.53 18.59 2.95
C LEU A 165 -12.25 18.11 2.26
N GLU A 166 -11.57 17.15 2.85
CA GLU A 166 -10.38 16.53 2.27
C GLU A 166 -10.76 15.47 1.22
N ILE A 167 -9.98 15.43 0.13
CA ILE A 167 -10.15 14.47 -0.96
C ILE A 167 -8.93 13.55 -0.98
N GLU A 168 -9.17 12.26 -0.73
CA GLU A 168 -8.16 11.20 -0.78
C GLU A 168 -8.32 10.39 -2.06
N ALA A 169 -7.21 10.11 -2.74
CA ALA A 169 -7.17 9.29 -3.94
C ALA A 169 -6.07 8.23 -3.85
N PHE A 170 -6.33 7.03 -4.41
CA PHE A 170 -5.29 6.02 -4.53
C PHE A 170 -4.26 6.42 -5.59
N VAL A 171 -2.98 6.20 -5.29
CA VAL A 171 -1.88 6.54 -6.21
C VAL A 171 -1.01 5.35 -6.58
N HIS A 172 -1.08 4.25 -5.81
CA HIS A 172 -0.25 3.08 -6.07
C HIS A 172 -0.92 1.79 -5.62
N GLY A 173 -0.61 0.69 -6.31
CA GLY A 173 -0.92 -0.67 -5.91
C GLY A 173 -2.05 -1.32 -6.70
N ALA A 174 -2.55 -2.41 -6.15
CA ALA A 174 -3.45 -3.33 -6.87
C ALA A 174 -4.80 -2.69 -7.22
N MET A 175 -5.20 -2.77 -8.49
CA MET A 175 -6.54 -2.44 -8.95
C MET A 175 -7.49 -3.63 -8.76
N CYS A 176 -8.78 -3.35 -8.56
CA CYS A 176 -9.85 -4.34 -8.54
C CYS A 176 -10.58 -4.36 -9.88
N MET A 177 -11.01 -5.55 -10.32
CA MET A 177 -11.83 -5.71 -11.54
C MET A 177 -13.29 -5.28 -11.35
N SER A 178 -13.78 -5.37 -10.12
CA SER A 178 -15.13 -4.93 -9.80
C SER A 178 -15.11 -3.49 -9.32
N PHE A 179 -16.20 -2.79 -9.58
CA PHE A 179 -16.40 -1.45 -9.04
C PHE A 179 -16.16 -1.43 -7.51
N SER A 180 -15.58 -0.38 -7.02
CA SER A 180 -15.17 -0.22 -5.62
C SER A 180 -16.28 -0.62 -4.64
N GLY A 181 -16.03 -1.67 -3.83
CA GLY A 181 -16.98 -2.17 -2.82
C GLY A 181 -18.20 -2.95 -3.34
N ARG A 182 -18.24 -3.37 -4.62
CA ARG A 182 -19.45 -4.00 -5.23
C ARG A 182 -19.19 -5.40 -5.79
N CYS A 183 -18.19 -6.14 -5.28
CA CYS A 183 -17.82 -7.45 -5.81
C CYS A 183 -18.56 -8.60 -5.11
N LEU A 184 -19.21 -9.47 -5.89
CA LEU A 184 -19.79 -10.74 -5.44
C LEU A 184 -19.01 -11.97 -5.92
N LEU A 185 -18.00 -11.80 -6.79
CA LEU A 185 -17.31 -12.91 -7.44
C LEU A 185 -16.63 -13.85 -6.43
N SER A 186 -16.01 -13.31 -5.40
CA SER A 186 -15.34 -14.10 -4.36
C SER A 186 -16.33 -14.91 -3.52
N ASN A 187 -17.50 -14.35 -3.24
CA ASN A 187 -18.57 -15.08 -2.54
C ASN A 187 -19.07 -16.23 -3.42
N TYR A 188 -19.37 -15.93 -4.69
CA TYR A 188 -19.90 -16.91 -5.63
C TYR A 188 -18.92 -18.06 -5.92
N MET A 189 -17.63 -17.75 -6.13
CA MET A 189 -16.60 -18.73 -6.54
C MET A 189 -15.98 -19.49 -5.37
N ALA A 190 -15.91 -18.90 -4.17
CA ALA A 190 -15.17 -19.43 -3.05
C ALA A 190 -15.91 -19.39 -1.70
N GLY A 191 -17.18 -18.98 -1.69
CA GLY A 191 -17.95 -18.82 -0.44
C GLY A 191 -17.37 -17.75 0.50
N ARG A 192 -16.47 -16.86 0.01
CA ARG A 192 -15.76 -15.85 0.82
C ARG A 192 -16.23 -14.45 0.43
N ASP A 193 -16.79 -13.73 1.39
CA ASP A 193 -17.39 -12.42 1.16
C ASP A 193 -16.31 -11.33 1.01
N ALA A 194 -16.10 -10.86 -0.22
CA ALA A 194 -15.14 -9.81 -0.54
C ALA A 194 -15.51 -8.47 0.10
N ASN A 195 -16.79 -8.17 0.27
CA ASN A 195 -17.28 -6.93 0.86
C ASN A 195 -17.15 -6.91 2.41
N ARG A 196 -16.72 -8.03 2.97
CA ARG A 196 -16.43 -8.22 4.40
C ARG A 196 -14.97 -8.56 4.67
N GLY A 197 -14.08 -8.28 3.73
CA GLY A 197 -12.65 -8.47 3.87
C GLY A 197 -12.12 -9.85 3.52
N ALA A 198 -12.97 -10.84 3.25
CA ALA A 198 -12.58 -12.22 2.99
C ALA A 198 -12.35 -12.52 1.48
N CYS A 199 -11.91 -11.54 0.69
CA CYS A 199 -11.70 -11.72 -0.74
C CYS A 199 -10.66 -12.81 -1.05
N ALA A 200 -11.07 -13.86 -1.77
CA ALA A 200 -10.20 -14.93 -2.26
C ALA A 200 -9.44 -14.56 -3.55
N GLN A 201 -9.68 -13.37 -4.10
CA GLN A 201 -9.09 -12.86 -5.33
C GLN A 201 -9.33 -13.78 -6.55
N PRO A 202 -10.55 -14.31 -6.77
CA PRO A 202 -10.80 -15.23 -7.89
C PRO A 202 -10.58 -14.58 -9.25
N CYS A 203 -10.70 -13.26 -9.35
CA CYS A 203 -10.36 -12.52 -10.58
C CYS A 203 -8.88 -12.65 -10.99
N ARG A 204 -8.03 -13.25 -10.16
CA ARG A 204 -6.58 -13.46 -10.41
C ARG A 204 -6.22 -14.94 -10.57
N TRP A 205 -7.21 -15.84 -10.51
CA TRP A 205 -6.98 -17.26 -10.72
C TRP A 205 -6.77 -17.55 -12.20
N LYS A 206 -6.08 -18.64 -12.49
CA LYS A 206 -5.99 -19.18 -13.85
C LYS A 206 -7.27 -19.93 -14.16
N TYR A 207 -7.86 -19.64 -15.32
CA TYR A 207 -9.07 -20.29 -15.80
C TYR A 207 -8.81 -21.01 -17.12
N ALA A 208 -9.58 -22.05 -17.38
CA ALA A 208 -9.66 -22.71 -18.66
C ALA A 208 -11.13 -22.96 -18.99
N LEU A 209 -11.47 -22.90 -20.28
CA LEU A 209 -12.78 -23.34 -20.77
C LEU A 209 -12.77 -24.85 -20.90
N VAL A 210 -13.87 -25.48 -20.47
CA VAL A 210 -14.13 -26.90 -20.67
C VAL A 210 -15.48 -27.00 -21.42
N GLU A 211 -15.49 -27.65 -22.55
CA GLU A 211 -16.73 -27.95 -23.27
C GLU A 211 -17.36 -29.18 -22.63
N GLU A 212 -18.66 -29.09 -22.30
CA GLU A 212 -19.39 -30.10 -21.53
C GLU A 212 -19.30 -31.52 -22.16
N LYS A 213 -19.30 -31.61 -23.50
CA LYS A 213 -19.21 -32.88 -24.25
C LYS A 213 -17.78 -33.40 -24.40
N ARG A 214 -16.76 -32.65 -23.89
CA ARG A 214 -15.35 -33.02 -23.94
C ARG A 214 -14.70 -32.90 -22.57
N PRO A 215 -15.17 -33.64 -21.56
CA PRO A 215 -14.62 -33.57 -20.21
C PRO A 215 -13.16 -33.99 -20.23
N GLY A 216 -12.32 -33.20 -19.50
CA GLY A 216 -10.87 -33.45 -19.42
C GLY A 216 -10.03 -32.75 -20.49
N GLN A 217 -10.65 -32.09 -21.48
CA GLN A 217 -9.95 -31.23 -22.43
C GLN A 217 -10.06 -29.79 -21.93
N TYR A 218 -8.98 -29.30 -21.29
CA TYR A 218 -8.89 -27.93 -20.81
C TYR A 218 -8.39 -27.04 -21.96
N MET A 219 -9.21 -26.10 -22.40
CA MET A 219 -8.84 -25.07 -23.37
C MET A 219 -8.42 -23.82 -22.55
N PRO A 220 -7.12 -23.57 -22.36
CA PRO A 220 -6.68 -22.39 -21.65
C PRO A 220 -7.14 -21.14 -22.39
N ILE A 221 -7.56 -20.14 -21.65
CA ILE A 221 -7.95 -18.85 -22.21
C ILE A 221 -6.68 -18.00 -22.26
N TYR A 222 -6.12 -17.86 -23.44
CA TYR A 222 -5.02 -16.93 -23.72
C TYR A 222 -5.53 -15.76 -24.53
N GLN A 223 -4.83 -14.63 -24.43
CA GLN A 223 -4.96 -13.60 -25.44
C GLN A 223 -3.62 -13.49 -26.19
N GLU A 224 -3.61 -13.93 -27.40
CA GLU A 224 -2.62 -13.54 -28.39
C GLU A 224 -3.39 -12.75 -29.48
N GLY A 225 -3.16 -11.44 -29.53
CA GLY A 225 -3.74 -10.52 -30.51
C GLY A 225 -5.19 -10.07 -30.24
N GLU A 226 -6.17 -10.92 -30.16
CA GLU A 226 -7.60 -10.56 -30.00
C GLU A 226 -8.39 -11.44 -29.02
N GLY A 227 -7.78 -12.18 -28.13
CA GLY A 227 -8.47 -13.10 -27.24
C GLY A 227 -8.30 -12.79 -25.75
N SER A 228 -9.17 -13.26 -24.86
CA SER A 228 -9.34 -12.69 -23.52
C SER A 228 -8.72 -13.50 -22.38
N TYR A 229 -7.85 -12.86 -21.59
CA TYR A 229 -7.71 -13.20 -20.16
C TYR A 229 -8.90 -12.65 -19.40
N ILE A 230 -9.57 -13.50 -18.64
CA ILE A 230 -10.68 -13.04 -17.82
C ILE A 230 -10.08 -12.51 -16.52
N LEU A 231 -10.05 -11.16 -16.36
CA LEU A 231 -10.00 -10.48 -15.06
C LEU A 231 -8.64 -10.15 -14.41
N ASN A 232 -7.53 -10.01 -15.12
CA ASN A 232 -6.25 -9.62 -14.49
C ASN A 232 -5.91 -8.13 -14.70
N SER A 233 -6.46 -7.24 -13.87
CA SER A 233 -6.17 -5.80 -13.96
C SER A 233 -4.70 -5.49 -13.64
N LYS A 234 -4.11 -4.53 -14.36
CA LYS A 234 -2.79 -3.95 -14.07
C LYS A 234 -2.79 -3.29 -12.70
N ASP A 235 -1.62 -3.13 -12.11
CA ASP A 235 -1.46 -2.34 -10.89
C ASP A 235 -1.44 -0.83 -11.22
N MET A 236 -1.84 0.00 -10.29
CA MET A 236 -1.81 1.46 -10.45
C MET A 236 -0.44 2.00 -10.05
N CYS A 237 0.07 2.98 -10.81
CA CYS A 237 1.23 3.79 -10.43
C CYS A 237 1.06 5.21 -10.97
N MET A 238 0.88 6.17 -10.07
CA MET A 238 0.64 7.58 -10.40
C MET A 238 1.84 8.48 -10.07
N VAL A 239 3.01 7.91 -9.78
CA VAL A 239 4.18 8.68 -9.33
C VAL A 239 4.60 9.78 -10.33
N ARG A 240 4.43 9.54 -11.63
CA ARG A 240 4.71 10.52 -12.70
C ARG A 240 3.63 11.58 -12.86
N HIS A 241 2.47 11.41 -12.25
CA HIS A 241 1.25 12.21 -12.41
C HIS A 241 0.78 12.88 -11.11
N LEU A 242 1.70 13.01 -10.13
CA LEU A 242 1.40 13.69 -8.87
C LEU A 242 0.97 15.15 -9.09
N PRO A 243 1.65 15.93 -9.97
CA PRO A 243 1.24 17.33 -10.21
C PRO A 243 -0.20 17.45 -10.71
N GLU A 244 -0.65 16.53 -11.57
CA GLU A 244 -2.03 16.52 -12.10
C GLU A 244 -3.05 16.22 -11.01
N LEU A 245 -2.78 15.23 -10.14
CA LEU A 245 -3.64 14.87 -9.00
C LEU A 245 -3.79 16.04 -8.02
N LEU A 246 -2.69 16.72 -7.70
CA LEU A 246 -2.70 17.88 -6.79
C LEU A 246 -3.45 19.06 -7.39
N ARG A 247 -3.25 19.33 -8.69
CA ARG A 247 -4.01 20.36 -9.41
C ARG A 247 -5.50 20.05 -9.48
N ALA A 248 -5.88 18.77 -9.56
CA ALA A 248 -7.27 18.33 -9.49
C ALA A 248 -7.87 18.49 -8.07
N GLY A 249 -7.04 18.75 -7.05
CA GLY A 249 -7.45 19.06 -5.69
C GLY A 249 -7.43 17.87 -4.72
N VAL A 250 -6.66 16.81 -5.03
CA VAL A 250 -6.38 15.73 -4.10
C VAL A 250 -5.50 16.26 -2.96
N THR A 251 -5.87 15.97 -1.72
CA THR A 251 -5.18 16.41 -0.51
C THR A 251 -4.46 15.27 0.22
N SER A 252 -4.84 14.01 -0.05
CA SER A 252 -4.20 12.82 0.52
C SER A 252 -3.98 11.75 -0.54
N LEU A 253 -2.75 11.25 -0.61
CA LEU A 253 -2.25 10.30 -1.60
C LEU A 253 -2.11 8.93 -0.94
N LYS A 254 -3.00 8.01 -1.28
CA LYS A 254 -3.08 6.70 -0.63
C LYS A 254 -2.37 5.61 -1.40
N ILE A 255 -1.45 4.92 -0.74
CA ILE A 255 -0.82 3.70 -1.25
C ILE A 255 -1.67 2.49 -0.83
N GLU A 256 -2.10 1.65 -1.78
CA GLU A 256 -2.72 0.35 -1.50
C GLU A 256 -1.65 -0.70 -1.23
N GLY A 257 -1.77 -1.45 -0.14
CA GLY A 257 -0.77 -2.47 0.14
C GLY A 257 -0.85 -3.11 1.52
N ARG A 258 -1.97 -3.03 2.24
CA ARG A 258 -2.07 -3.54 3.62
C ARG A 258 -1.81 -5.06 3.76
N ALA A 259 -1.93 -5.83 2.68
CA ALA A 259 -1.59 -7.25 2.63
C ALA A 259 -0.22 -7.50 1.94
N LYS A 260 0.61 -6.49 1.81
CA LYS A 260 1.94 -6.56 1.23
C LYS A 260 3.00 -6.63 2.33
N SER A 261 4.25 -6.97 1.96
CA SER A 261 5.39 -7.03 2.88
C SER A 261 5.88 -5.65 3.31
N SER A 262 6.63 -5.60 4.41
CA SER A 262 7.35 -4.40 4.86
C SER A 262 8.29 -3.83 3.80
N TYR A 263 8.94 -4.67 3.01
CA TYR A 263 9.76 -4.26 1.87
C TYR A 263 8.94 -3.48 0.82
N TYR A 264 7.75 -3.95 0.47
CA TYR A 264 6.85 -3.22 -0.43
C TYR A 264 6.48 -1.84 0.14
N VAL A 265 6.14 -1.79 1.43
CA VAL A 265 5.77 -0.55 2.11
C VAL A 265 6.95 0.42 2.13
N ALA A 266 8.16 -0.06 2.47
CA ALA A 266 9.38 0.73 2.48
C ALA A 266 9.65 1.38 1.11
N VAL A 267 9.71 0.56 0.05
CA VAL A 267 10.03 1.05 -1.30
C VAL A 267 8.98 2.02 -1.82
N THR A 268 7.69 1.68 -1.68
CA THR A 268 6.62 2.54 -2.20
C THR A 268 6.53 3.86 -1.43
N THR A 269 6.61 3.83 -0.11
CA THR A 269 6.57 5.04 0.71
C THR A 269 7.77 5.93 0.42
N ASN A 270 8.97 5.35 0.34
CA ASN A 270 10.20 6.06 0.00
C ASN A 270 10.11 6.74 -1.37
N ALA A 271 9.69 6.01 -2.41
CA ALA A 271 9.59 6.52 -3.77
C ALA A 271 8.60 7.70 -3.86
N TYR A 272 7.41 7.56 -3.25
CA TYR A 272 6.43 8.65 -3.24
C TYR A 272 6.88 9.82 -2.37
N ARG A 273 7.59 9.60 -1.26
CA ARG A 273 8.16 10.67 -0.44
C ARG A 273 9.18 11.49 -1.23
N TRP A 274 10.14 10.83 -1.88
CA TRP A 274 11.11 11.51 -2.73
C TRP A 274 10.47 12.25 -3.89
N ALA A 275 9.45 11.65 -4.53
CA ALA A 275 8.73 12.33 -5.62
C ALA A 275 8.00 13.58 -5.14
N LEU A 276 7.41 13.56 -3.94
CA LEU A 276 6.75 14.73 -3.36
C LEU A 276 7.76 15.80 -2.94
N ASP A 277 8.90 15.42 -2.38
CA ASP A 277 9.95 16.35 -1.98
C ASP A 277 10.62 17.00 -3.21
N GLU A 278 10.84 16.24 -4.31
CA GLU A 278 11.29 16.80 -5.58
C GLU A 278 10.26 17.78 -6.18
N LEU A 279 8.98 17.42 -6.14
CA LEU A 279 7.89 18.27 -6.65
C LEU A 279 7.75 19.59 -5.86
N GLU A 280 7.94 19.55 -4.54
CA GLU A 280 7.92 20.73 -3.69
C GLU A 280 9.05 21.71 -4.04
N GLN A 281 10.24 21.17 -4.30
CA GLN A 281 11.42 21.97 -4.66
C GLN A 281 11.38 22.44 -6.13
N HIS A 282 10.89 21.59 -7.03
CA HIS A 282 10.93 21.76 -8.48
C HIS A 282 9.60 21.38 -9.15
N PRO A 283 8.51 22.16 -8.99
CA PRO A 283 7.16 21.78 -9.43
C PRO A 283 7.00 21.58 -10.95
N ASP A 284 7.91 22.10 -11.76
CA ASP A 284 7.88 22.02 -13.22
C ASP A 284 8.79 20.93 -13.80
N ILE A 285 9.56 20.23 -12.96
CA ILE A 285 10.48 19.18 -13.40
C ILE A 285 9.78 17.83 -13.25
N PRO A 286 9.84 16.95 -14.28
CA PRO A 286 9.35 15.59 -14.15
C PRO A 286 10.08 14.83 -13.02
N VAL A 287 9.38 13.91 -12.36
CA VAL A 287 9.97 13.06 -11.32
C VAL A 287 11.22 12.33 -11.84
N SER A 288 12.24 12.26 -11.02
CA SER A 288 13.52 11.62 -11.39
C SER A 288 13.33 10.16 -11.82
N PRO A 289 14.00 9.71 -12.92
CA PRO A 289 13.84 8.34 -13.43
C PRO A 289 14.13 7.25 -12.39
N TRP A 290 15.13 7.44 -11.54
CA TRP A 290 15.50 6.47 -10.51
C TRP A 290 14.36 6.19 -9.52
N ILE A 291 13.49 7.18 -9.22
CA ILE A 291 12.31 6.99 -8.34
C ILE A 291 11.32 6.01 -8.97
N VAL A 292 11.15 6.11 -10.29
CA VAL A 292 10.28 5.19 -11.02
C VAL A 292 10.89 3.80 -11.08
N GLU A 293 12.20 3.70 -11.31
CA GLU A 293 12.94 2.43 -11.32
C GLU A 293 12.88 1.73 -9.95
N GLU A 294 12.83 2.47 -8.84
CA GLU A 294 12.61 1.89 -7.52
C GLU A 294 11.30 1.12 -7.42
N LEU A 295 10.23 1.64 -8.01
CA LEU A 295 8.92 0.98 -8.01
C LEU A 295 8.90 -0.30 -8.85
N ASP A 296 9.84 -0.50 -9.77
CA ASP A 296 10.01 -1.75 -10.51
C ASP A 296 10.77 -2.83 -9.72
N LYS A 297 11.35 -2.48 -8.57
CA LYS A 297 12.11 -3.40 -7.70
C LYS A 297 11.22 -4.16 -6.70
N ILE A 298 9.94 -3.84 -6.60
CA ILE A 298 8.97 -4.59 -5.80
C ILE A 298 8.19 -5.61 -6.63
N SER A 299 7.47 -6.50 -5.96
CA SER A 299 6.57 -7.43 -6.66
C SER A 299 5.29 -6.72 -7.07
N HIS A 300 5.10 -6.53 -8.37
CA HIS A 300 3.96 -5.83 -8.96
C HIS A 300 3.50 -6.49 -10.27
N ARG A 301 2.31 -6.14 -10.72
CA ARG A 301 1.87 -6.38 -12.12
C ARG A 301 2.26 -5.17 -12.97
N PRO A 302 2.27 -5.27 -14.31
CA PRO A 302 2.51 -4.11 -15.15
C PRO A 302 1.67 -2.92 -14.70
N TYR A 303 2.28 -1.74 -14.70
CA TYR A 303 1.66 -0.53 -14.21
C TYR A 303 0.71 0.12 -15.22
N SER A 304 -0.30 0.79 -14.70
CA SER A 304 -1.23 1.65 -15.43
C SER A 304 -1.54 2.89 -14.60
N THR A 305 -2.20 3.86 -15.21
CA THR A 305 -2.71 5.06 -14.51
C THR A 305 -4.14 4.88 -13.98
N GLY A 306 -4.65 3.64 -13.94
CA GLY A 306 -6.05 3.39 -13.60
C GLY A 306 -6.99 4.09 -14.59
N PHE A 307 -8.05 4.70 -14.06
CA PHE A 307 -9.02 5.47 -14.84
C PHE A 307 -8.69 6.97 -14.92
N TYR A 308 -7.68 7.45 -14.21
CA TYR A 308 -7.42 8.89 -14.03
C TYR A 308 -7.20 9.66 -15.33
N LEU A 309 -6.52 9.11 -16.30
CA LEU A 309 -6.22 9.74 -17.58
C LEU A 309 -7.23 9.40 -18.69
N GLY A 310 -8.37 8.83 -18.32
CA GLY A 310 -9.38 8.34 -19.26
C GLY A 310 -9.07 6.94 -19.78
N GLY A 311 -10.11 6.21 -20.16
CA GLY A 311 -10.02 4.83 -20.58
C GLY A 311 -9.95 3.83 -19.41
N GLU A 312 -10.07 2.54 -19.74
CA GLU A 312 -9.94 1.47 -18.76
C GLU A 312 -8.46 1.16 -18.48
N PRO A 313 -8.08 0.73 -17.25
CA PRO A 313 -6.70 0.47 -16.87
C PRO A 313 -6.02 -0.65 -17.65
N GLY A 314 -6.75 -1.33 -18.51
CA GLY A 314 -6.28 -2.47 -19.28
C GLY A 314 -6.04 -3.71 -18.42
N GLN A 315 -5.85 -4.84 -19.09
CA GLN A 315 -5.57 -6.12 -18.47
C GLN A 315 -4.17 -6.59 -18.87
N GLU A 316 -3.49 -7.30 -17.97
CA GLU A 316 -2.25 -8.00 -18.30
C GLU A 316 -2.60 -9.40 -18.81
N THR A 317 -2.33 -9.63 -20.08
CA THR A 317 -2.77 -10.84 -20.78
C THR A 317 -1.62 -11.75 -21.20
N VAL A 318 -0.40 -11.22 -21.32
CA VAL A 318 0.72 -11.94 -21.92
C VAL A 318 1.47 -12.82 -20.91
N GLN A 319 1.70 -12.35 -19.69
CA GLN A 319 2.48 -13.10 -18.71
C GLN A 319 1.69 -13.52 -17.46
N GLY A 320 0.48 -13.03 -17.26
CA GLY A 320 -0.45 -13.42 -16.16
C GLY A 320 0.14 -13.37 -14.74
N GLY A 321 1.37 -12.88 -14.59
CA GLY A 321 2.18 -12.98 -13.40
C GLY A 321 2.64 -11.64 -12.83
N TYR A 322 3.11 -11.72 -11.58
CA TYR A 322 3.82 -10.63 -10.96
C TYR A 322 5.24 -10.54 -11.53
N VAL A 323 5.66 -9.34 -11.90
CA VAL A 323 7.07 -8.99 -12.10
C VAL A 323 7.76 -9.07 -10.74
N ARG A 324 8.85 -9.81 -10.64
CA ARG A 324 9.63 -10.03 -9.42
C ARG A 324 11.12 -10.04 -9.76
N ASN A 325 11.63 -8.88 -10.11
CA ASN A 325 13.00 -8.74 -10.61
C ASN A 325 14.04 -8.64 -9.48
N TYR A 326 13.60 -8.35 -8.25
CA TYR A 326 14.47 -8.17 -7.09
C TYR A 326 13.99 -9.02 -5.91
N GLU A 327 14.94 -9.35 -5.02
CA GLU A 327 14.66 -9.97 -3.75
C GLU A 327 15.52 -9.35 -2.65
N VAL A 328 14.96 -9.30 -1.44
CA VAL A 328 15.69 -8.85 -0.25
C VAL A 328 16.61 -9.97 0.20
N ILE A 329 17.90 -9.68 0.35
CA ILE A 329 18.90 -10.65 0.81
C ILE A 329 19.23 -10.49 2.29
N ALA A 330 19.22 -9.25 2.81
CA ALA A 330 19.46 -8.99 4.22
C ALA A 330 18.83 -7.66 4.67
N VAL A 331 18.72 -7.49 5.98
CA VAL A 331 18.40 -6.22 6.63
C VAL A 331 19.51 -5.90 7.63
N CYS A 332 19.99 -4.67 7.65
CA CYS A 332 20.99 -4.21 8.59
C CYS A 332 20.35 -4.02 9.97
N GLU A 333 20.86 -4.73 10.97
CA GLU A 333 20.42 -4.60 12.36
C GLU A 333 21.23 -3.58 13.13
N ASP A 334 22.52 -3.42 12.78
CA ASP A 334 23.43 -2.47 13.42
C ASP A 334 24.69 -2.25 12.60
N TYR A 335 25.46 -1.20 12.93
CA TYR A 335 26.76 -0.90 12.34
C TYR A 335 27.72 -0.33 13.39
N HIS A 336 28.88 -0.99 13.60
CA HIS A 336 29.93 -0.57 14.51
C HIS A 336 31.31 -0.83 13.92
N ASP A 337 32.22 0.13 14.07
CA ASP A 337 33.66 0.00 13.77
C ASP A 337 33.98 -0.61 12.41
N GLY A 338 33.22 -0.23 11.36
CA GLY A 338 33.44 -0.73 10.01
C GLY A 338 32.77 -2.09 9.72
N ILE A 339 31.91 -2.57 10.61
CA ILE A 339 31.20 -3.86 10.48
C ILE A 339 29.69 -3.61 10.52
N ALA A 340 28.99 -3.99 9.45
CA ALA A 340 27.53 -4.07 9.43
C ALA A 340 27.08 -5.44 9.91
N ILE A 341 26.13 -5.45 10.86
CA ILE A 341 25.48 -6.65 11.36
C ILE A 341 24.19 -6.85 10.56
N LEU A 342 24.16 -7.90 9.76
CA LEU A 342 23.09 -8.17 8.83
C LEU A 342 22.27 -9.39 9.29
N SER A 343 20.95 -9.27 9.24
CA SER A 343 20.02 -10.40 9.37
C SER A 343 19.63 -10.90 7.98
N GLN A 344 20.04 -12.09 7.63
CA GLN A 344 19.80 -12.71 6.32
C GLN A 344 18.31 -12.96 6.07
N ARG A 345 17.86 -12.74 4.84
CA ARG A 345 16.48 -13.01 4.36
C ARG A 345 16.46 -14.03 3.22
N ASN A 346 17.37 -13.89 2.27
CA ASN A 346 17.59 -14.83 1.18
C ASN A 346 19.09 -15.10 1.03
N ARG A 347 19.43 -16.16 0.31
CA ARG A 347 20.83 -16.56 0.11
C ARG A 347 21.57 -15.52 -0.72
N PHE A 348 22.78 -15.17 -0.30
CA PHE A 348 23.71 -14.33 -1.05
C PHE A 348 25.15 -14.80 -0.87
N PHE A 349 26.07 -14.33 -1.73
CA PHE A 349 27.41 -14.82 -1.80
C PHE A 349 28.43 -13.69 -1.66
N ARG A 350 29.61 -14.05 -1.21
CA ARG A 350 30.78 -13.20 -1.22
C ARG A 350 31.12 -12.79 -2.66
N GLY A 351 31.52 -11.52 -2.85
CA GLY A 351 31.87 -10.95 -4.16
C GLY A 351 30.66 -10.48 -4.98
N GLU A 352 29.42 -10.66 -4.48
CA GLU A 352 28.23 -10.03 -5.08
C GLU A 352 28.16 -8.55 -4.72
N THR A 353 27.29 -7.82 -5.40
CA THR A 353 26.95 -6.42 -5.09
C THR A 353 25.48 -6.34 -4.70
N ALA A 354 25.22 -5.79 -3.53
CA ALA A 354 23.86 -5.47 -3.09
C ALA A 354 23.47 -4.05 -3.51
N ASP A 355 22.23 -3.89 -3.95
CA ASP A 355 21.55 -2.60 -4.04
C ASP A 355 20.95 -2.30 -2.65
N VAL A 356 21.31 -1.19 -2.04
CA VAL A 356 20.90 -0.83 -0.67
C VAL A 356 19.84 0.26 -0.70
N LEU A 357 18.71 0.00 -0.08
CA LEU A 357 17.68 0.98 0.23
C LEU A 357 17.83 1.43 1.68
N GLU A 358 18.10 2.71 1.89
CA GLU A 358 18.31 3.31 3.20
C GLU A 358 17.49 4.61 3.36
N VAL A 359 17.04 4.87 4.57
CA VAL A 359 16.22 6.06 4.89
C VAL A 359 17.00 7.36 4.63
N GLY A 360 16.40 8.25 3.83
CA GLY A 360 16.95 9.59 3.56
C GLY A 360 18.10 9.62 2.58
N GLU A 361 18.41 8.49 1.93
CA GLU A 361 19.43 8.42 0.88
C GLU A 361 18.89 7.82 -0.41
N LYS A 362 19.51 8.18 -1.54
CA LYS A 362 19.25 7.47 -2.80
C LYS A 362 19.84 6.07 -2.70
N PRO A 363 19.19 5.06 -3.29
CA PRO A 363 19.74 3.72 -3.35
C PRO A 363 21.16 3.70 -3.93
N PHE A 364 22.00 2.82 -3.39
CA PHE A 364 23.40 2.72 -3.77
C PHE A 364 23.89 1.28 -3.79
N ASP A 365 24.92 1.02 -4.56
CA ASP A 365 25.57 -0.27 -4.65
C ASP A 365 26.55 -0.47 -3.49
N LEU A 366 26.55 -1.66 -2.90
CA LEU A 366 27.42 -2.08 -1.80
C LEU A 366 28.07 -3.42 -2.14
N PRO A 367 29.41 -3.50 -2.29
CA PRO A 367 30.13 -4.76 -2.47
C PRO A 367 30.03 -5.63 -1.22
N LEU A 368 29.83 -6.95 -1.42
CA LEU A 368 29.76 -7.97 -0.36
C LEU A 368 31.06 -8.80 -0.32
N ASP A 369 32.20 -8.12 -0.27
CA ASP A 369 33.53 -8.76 -0.46
C ASP A 369 34.06 -9.49 0.79
N GLU A 370 33.77 -8.96 1.97
CA GLU A 370 34.30 -9.48 3.23
C GLU A 370 33.13 -9.90 4.15
N LEU A 371 32.70 -11.16 4.03
CA LEU A 371 31.59 -11.74 4.80
C LEU A 371 32.14 -12.68 5.89
N PHE A 372 31.54 -12.56 7.09
CA PHE A 372 31.87 -13.42 8.22
C PHE A 372 30.58 -13.91 8.89
N ASP A 373 30.65 -15.08 9.55
CA ASP A 373 29.58 -15.53 10.43
C ASP A 373 29.58 -14.78 11.77
N GLN A 374 28.65 -15.13 12.65
CA GLN A 374 28.51 -14.50 13.97
C GLN A 374 29.75 -14.71 14.88
N ASP A 375 30.57 -15.74 14.61
CA ASP A 375 31.79 -16.08 15.35
C ASP A 375 33.05 -15.45 14.72
N GLY A 376 32.87 -14.60 13.67
CA GLY A 376 33.93 -13.92 12.97
C GLY A 376 34.74 -14.80 12.00
N GLN A 377 34.21 -15.97 11.61
CA GLN A 377 34.85 -16.81 10.63
C GLN A 377 34.44 -16.39 9.21
N PRO A 378 35.37 -16.29 8.25
CA PRO A 378 35.03 -15.91 6.86
C PRO A 378 34.10 -16.95 6.24
N ILE A 379 33.11 -16.47 5.50
CA ILE A 379 32.12 -17.32 4.79
C ILE A 379 32.03 -16.93 3.32
N GLU A 380 31.79 -17.93 2.46
CA GLU A 380 31.59 -17.72 1.03
C GLU A 380 30.11 -17.43 0.68
N SER A 381 29.18 -17.77 1.58
CA SER A 381 27.75 -17.51 1.36
C SER A 381 26.98 -17.46 2.69
N ALA A 382 25.83 -16.81 2.67
CA ALA A 382 24.86 -16.76 3.76
C ALA A 382 23.63 -17.65 3.43
N PRO A 383 23.69 -18.97 3.68
CA PRO A 383 22.69 -19.92 3.18
C PRO A 383 21.45 -20.08 4.07
N HIS A 384 21.52 -19.71 5.36
CA HIS A 384 20.48 -20.01 6.34
C HIS A 384 19.61 -18.80 6.65
N ALA A 385 18.29 -18.98 6.56
CA ALA A 385 17.34 -17.93 6.89
C ALA A 385 17.57 -17.36 8.31
N THR A 386 17.54 -16.06 8.43
CA THR A 386 17.73 -15.29 9.69
C THR A 386 19.10 -15.44 10.36
N MET A 387 20.10 -16.04 9.69
CA MET A 387 21.45 -16.05 10.25
C MET A 387 22.00 -14.63 10.34
N THR A 388 22.80 -14.38 11.37
CA THR A 388 23.58 -13.16 11.51
C THR A 388 24.83 -13.25 10.62
N VAL A 389 25.00 -12.25 9.78
CA VAL A 389 26.17 -12.09 8.91
C VAL A 389 26.86 -10.78 9.24
N LEU A 390 28.17 -10.82 9.40
CA LEU A 390 28.99 -9.64 9.58
C LEU A 390 29.59 -9.25 8.22
N LEU A 391 29.30 -8.06 7.75
CA LEU A 391 29.88 -7.48 6.53
C LEU A 391 30.84 -6.38 6.92
N LYS A 392 32.14 -6.54 6.57
CA LYS A 392 33.10 -5.47 6.72
C LYS A 392 32.95 -4.48 5.56
N THR A 393 32.67 -3.23 5.88
CA THR A 393 32.46 -2.16 4.90
C THR A 393 32.85 -0.80 5.48
N GLU A 394 33.52 0.03 4.68
CA GLU A 394 33.86 1.41 5.07
C GLU A 394 32.63 2.34 5.05
N ARG A 395 31.60 1.98 4.29
CA ARG A 395 30.36 2.76 4.24
C ARG A 395 29.44 2.38 5.41
N PRO A 396 29.14 3.30 6.33
CA PRO A 396 28.18 3.05 7.40
C PRO A 396 26.81 2.73 6.85
N LEU A 397 26.14 1.75 7.44
CA LEU A 397 24.74 1.43 7.16
C LEU A 397 23.88 1.83 8.35
N LYS A 398 22.72 2.43 8.07
CA LYS A 398 21.72 2.70 9.12
C LYS A 398 20.99 1.41 9.49
N ARG A 399 20.58 1.32 10.73
CA ARG A 399 19.69 0.25 11.17
C ARG A 399 18.41 0.29 10.34
N GLY A 400 17.97 -0.88 9.84
CA GLY A 400 16.83 -1.00 8.95
C GLY A 400 17.16 -0.83 7.46
N ALA A 401 18.42 -0.56 7.08
CA ALA A 401 18.83 -0.58 5.68
C ALA A 401 18.55 -1.95 5.05
N ILE A 402 17.92 -1.95 3.89
CA ILE A 402 17.48 -3.16 3.18
C ILE A 402 18.45 -3.43 2.04
N LEU A 403 19.15 -4.56 2.13
CA LEU A 403 20.03 -5.06 1.08
C LEU A 403 19.22 -5.99 0.17
N ARG A 404 19.32 -5.76 -1.12
CA ARG A 404 18.60 -6.53 -2.14
C ARG A 404 19.48 -6.72 -3.37
N HIS A 405 19.16 -7.71 -4.18
CA HIS A 405 19.80 -7.90 -5.46
C HIS A 405 18.78 -8.25 -6.56
N ARG A 406 19.20 -8.10 -7.79
CA ARG A 406 18.42 -8.52 -8.95
C ARG A 406 18.40 -10.05 -9.01
N ARG A 407 17.22 -10.64 -9.18
CA ARG A 407 17.09 -12.09 -9.39
C ARG A 407 17.77 -12.52 -10.68
N THR A 408 18.52 -13.59 -10.61
CA THR A 408 19.01 -14.33 -11.79
C THR A 408 18.00 -15.39 -12.19
N GLU A 409 17.88 -15.70 -13.47
CA GLU A 409 16.90 -16.67 -13.99
C GLU A 409 17.06 -18.11 -13.42
N ASP A 410 18.13 -18.36 -12.69
CA ASP A 410 18.47 -19.66 -12.09
C ASP A 410 18.26 -19.73 -10.56
N SER A 411 17.60 -18.75 -9.95
CA SER A 411 17.34 -18.71 -8.49
C SER A 411 15.90 -19.05 -8.10
#